data_93a5308956775a74be3fd43296917d2c
#
_entry.id   93a5308956775a74be3fd43296917d2c
#
_cell.length_a   1.000
_cell.length_b   1.000
_cell.length_c   1.000
_cell.angle_alpha   90.00
_cell.angle_beta   90.00
_cell.angle_gamma   90.00
#
_symmetry.space_group_name_H-M   'P 1'
#
loop_
_entity.id
_entity.type
_entity.pdbx_description
1 polymer ?
#
loop_
_entity_poly.entity_id
_entity_poly.type
_entity_poly.pdbx_seq_one_letter_code
_entity_poly.pdbx_strand_id
1 'polypeptide(L)'
;MATREKIKLTSYNELLGVNNDMISEIDINKLHQFKNHPFSVVDNEKMLELAKSIENNGILSPLLVRPLGNGEYEIISGHRRKRACEITGKEKVSAIIKDISHEEAIPLMVDANFQREDTLPSEKAKAYKMKMEALAH
;
A
#
# COMPACT_ATOMS: atom_id res chain seq x y z
N MET A 1 -7.65 6.02 29.57
CA MET A 1 -7.20 5.27 29.35
C MET A 1 -6.91 4.26 28.33
N ALA A 2 -7.82 3.79 27.58
CA ALA A 2 -7.56 2.79 26.55
C ALA A 2 -6.66 3.26 25.46
N THR A 3 -6.56 4.56 25.30
CA THR A 3 -5.76 5.07 24.21
C THR A 3 -4.31 4.75 24.31
N ARG A 4 -3.81 4.60 25.50
CA ARG A 4 -2.41 4.36 25.64
C ARG A 4 -2.01 3.02 25.18
N GLU A 5 -2.84 2.05 25.33
CA GLU A 5 -2.49 0.73 24.86
C GLU A 5 -2.42 0.66 23.37
N LYS A 6 -3.25 1.44 22.68
CA LYS A 6 -3.21 1.44 21.23
C LYS A 6 -1.91 1.94 20.70
N ILE A 7 -1.27 2.83 21.38
CA ILE A 7 -0.02 3.38 20.93
C ILE A 7 1.07 2.33 20.83
N LYS A 8 0.97 1.29 21.65
CA LYS A 8 1.98 0.28 21.62
C LYS A 8 1.74 -0.81 20.63
N LEU A 9 0.64 -0.75 19.92
CA LEU A 9 0.21 -1.89 19.14
C LEU A 9 1.15 -2.30 18.06
N THR A 10 1.57 -1.41 17.21
CA THR A 10 2.42 -1.81 16.11
C THR A 10 3.38 -0.70 15.81
N SER A 11 4.60 -1.08 15.59
CA SER A 11 5.59 -0.12 15.16
C SER A 11 5.30 0.41 13.77
N TYR A 12 4.64 -0.40 12.93
CA TYR A 12 4.30 0.05 11.58
C TYR A 12 3.39 1.27 11.63
N ASN A 13 2.31 1.19 12.41
CA ASN A 13 1.38 2.30 12.52
C ASN A 13 2.04 3.51 13.17
N GLU A 14 2.90 3.29 14.14
CA GLU A 14 3.61 4.37 14.79
C GLU A 14 4.52 5.10 13.81
N LEU A 15 5.25 4.36 12.99
CA LEU A 15 6.15 4.96 12.03
C LEU A 15 5.40 5.80 11.01
N LEU A 16 4.22 5.37 10.62
CA LEU A 16 3.42 6.09 9.65
C LEU A 16 2.62 7.22 10.28
N GLY A 17 2.52 7.25 11.60
CA GLY A 17 1.70 8.25 12.26
C GLY A 17 0.23 8.07 11.97
N VAL A 18 -0.21 6.82 11.83
CA VAL A 18 -1.57 6.51 11.43
C VAL A 18 -2.37 6.03 12.63
N ASN A 19 -3.61 6.48 12.74
CA ASN A 19 -4.54 6.00 13.75
C ASN A 19 -5.42 4.92 13.20
N ASN A 20 -5.84 4.00 14.06
CA ASN A 20 -6.63 2.86 13.62
C ASN A 20 -7.98 3.24 13.09
N ASP A 21 -8.49 4.40 13.46
CA ASP A 21 -9.84 4.79 13.07
C ASP A 21 -9.89 5.49 11.74
N MET A 22 -8.77 5.51 10.99
CA MET A 22 -8.73 6.20 9.70
C MET A 22 -8.94 5.26 8.51
N ILE A 23 -9.50 4.09 8.76
CA ILE A 23 -9.75 3.14 7.67
C ILE A 23 -11.04 3.51 6.97
N SER A 24 -10.97 3.60 5.65
CA SER A 24 -12.11 3.95 4.80
C SER A 24 -12.29 2.91 3.71
N GLU A 25 -13.53 2.77 3.24
CA GLU A 25 -13.82 1.93 2.09
C GLU A 25 -13.74 2.80 0.85
N ILE A 26 -12.90 2.42 -0.09
CA ILE A 26 -12.67 3.21 -1.30
C ILE A 26 -13.00 2.38 -2.52
N ASP A 27 -13.67 3.02 -3.49
CA ASP A 27 -13.96 2.40 -4.77
C ASP A 27 -12.66 2.02 -5.44
N ILE A 28 -12.58 0.77 -5.90
CA ILE A 28 -11.34 0.28 -6.48
C ILE A 28 -10.96 1.07 -7.74
N ASN A 29 -11.96 1.61 -8.44
CA ASN A 29 -11.72 2.40 -9.64
C ASN A 29 -11.08 3.76 -9.35
N LYS A 30 -11.08 4.19 -8.11
CA LYS A 30 -10.49 5.46 -7.72
C LYS A 30 -9.06 5.31 -7.21
N LEU A 31 -8.54 4.10 -7.24
CA LEU A 31 -7.20 3.80 -6.80
C LEU A 31 -6.27 3.71 -7.99
N HIS A 32 -5.17 4.45 -7.93
CA HIS A 32 -4.20 4.50 -9.02
C HIS A 32 -2.84 4.01 -8.54
N GLN A 33 -2.11 3.42 -9.46
CA GLN A 33 -0.76 2.95 -9.18
C GLN A 33 0.13 4.12 -8.77
N PHE A 34 1.05 3.87 -7.86
CA PHE A 34 2.02 4.88 -7.46
C PHE A 34 2.84 5.30 -8.68
N LYS A 35 2.97 6.59 -8.91
CA LYS A 35 3.69 7.10 -10.08
C LYS A 35 5.13 6.62 -10.05
N ASN A 36 5.59 6.05 -11.15
CA ASN A 36 6.94 5.51 -11.28
C ASN A 36 7.20 4.34 -10.33
N HIS A 37 6.15 3.59 -10.00
CA HIS A 37 6.26 2.42 -9.13
C HIS A 37 7.25 1.42 -9.75
N PRO A 38 8.35 1.08 -9.05
CA PRO A 38 9.41 0.27 -9.65
C PRO A 38 9.18 -1.23 -9.54
N PHE A 39 8.16 -1.65 -8.83
CA PHE A 39 7.93 -3.07 -8.58
C PHE A 39 6.82 -3.60 -9.48
N SER A 40 7.04 -4.80 -10.01
CA SER A 40 6.07 -5.42 -10.92
C SER A 40 4.91 -6.02 -10.14
N VAL A 41 3.72 -5.93 -10.73
CA VAL A 41 2.54 -6.65 -10.23
C VAL A 41 2.20 -7.66 -11.31
N VAL A 42 2.38 -8.95 -11.01
CA VAL A 42 2.28 -10.02 -11.98
C VAL A 42 1.19 -10.99 -11.58
N ASP A 43 0.39 -11.41 -12.54
CA ASP A 43 -0.67 -12.40 -12.32
C ASP A 43 -0.07 -13.80 -12.40
N ASN A 44 0.58 -14.23 -11.34
CA ASN A 44 1.18 -15.54 -11.25
C ASN A 44 0.44 -16.39 -10.21
N GLU A 45 0.97 -17.57 -9.90
CA GLU A 45 0.32 -18.45 -8.96
C GLU A 45 0.16 -17.83 -7.59
N LYS A 46 1.16 -17.07 -7.14
CA LYS A 46 1.07 -16.39 -5.85
C LYS A 46 -0.03 -15.35 -5.84
N MET A 47 -0.23 -14.67 -6.97
CA MET A 47 -1.32 -13.71 -7.08
C MET A 47 -2.67 -14.40 -7.01
N LEU A 48 -2.80 -15.56 -7.66
CA LEU A 48 -4.05 -16.30 -7.61
C LEU A 48 -4.33 -16.82 -6.21
N GLU A 49 -3.29 -17.25 -5.49
CA GLU A 49 -3.45 -17.67 -4.11
C GLU A 49 -3.90 -16.51 -3.23
N LEU A 50 -3.32 -15.33 -3.45
CA LEU A 50 -3.72 -14.16 -2.71
C LEU A 50 -5.17 -13.80 -2.99
N ALA A 51 -5.56 -13.84 -4.26
CA ALA A 51 -6.94 -13.56 -4.64
C ALA A 51 -7.91 -14.53 -3.97
N LYS A 52 -7.54 -15.80 -3.95
CA LYS A 52 -8.38 -16.82 -3.32
C LYS A 52 -8.50 -16.59 -1.82
N SER A 53 -7.40 -16.20 -1.19
CA SER A 53 -7.41 -15.88 0.23
C SER A 53 -8.33 -14.70 0.53
N ILE A 54 -8.28 -13.68 -0.32
CA ILE A 54 -9.14 -12.51 -0.16
C ILE A 54 -10.60 -12.90 -0.35
N GLU A 55 -10.87 -13.75 -1.32
CA GLU A 55 -12.23 -14.20 -1.57
C GLU A 55 -12.81 -14.95 -0.36
N ASN A 56 -11.99 -15.77 0.27
CA ASN A 56 -12.45 -16.60 1.38
C ASN A 56 -12.46 -15.84 2.71
N ASN A 57 -11.50 -14.95 2.93
CA ASN A 57 -11.29 -14.35 4.24
C ASN A 57 -11.36 -12.82 4.25
N GLY A 58 -11.50 -12.21 3.08
CA GLY A 58 -11.46 -10.75 2.98
C GLY A 58 -10.04 -10.23 3.07
N ILE A 59 -9.92 -8.91 3.00
CA ILE A 59 -8.61 -8.26 3.14
C ILE A 59 -8.31 -8.08 4.61
N LEU A 60 -7.22 -8.69 5.07
CA LEU A 60 -6.84 -8.62 6.47
C LEU A 60 -6.12 -7.32 6.80
N SER A 61 -5.43 -6.72 5.83
CA SER A 61 -4.72 -5.46 6.03
C SER A 61 -5.21 -4.44 5.02
N PRO A 62 -5.53 -3.22 5.47
CA PRO A 62 -5.95 -2.19 4.52
C PRO A 62 -4.79 -1.74 3.66
N LEU A 63 -5.12 -1.19 2.49
CA LEU A 63 -4.14 -0.53 1.67
C LEU A 63 -3.73 0.79 2.32
N LEU A 64 -2.58 1.32 1.94
CA LEU A 64 -2.17 2.65 2.34
C LEU A 64 -2.17 3.52 1.09
N VAL A 65 -2.90 4.64 1.15
CA VAL A 65 -3.08 5.50 -0.01
C VAL A 65 -2.92 6.96 0.38
N ARG A 66 -2.72 7.83 -0.61
CA ARG A 66 -2.71 9.27 -0.41
C ARG A 66 -3.71 9.93 -1.36
N PRO A 67 -4.32 11.04 -0.97
CA PRO A 67 -5.30 11.69 -1.83
C PRO A 67 -4.62 12.42 -2.98
N LEU A 68 -5.29 12.40 -4.14
CA LEU A 68 -4.83 13.12 -5.32
C LEU A 68 -5.56 14.46 -5.51
N GLY A 69 -6.53 14.74 -4.67
CA GLY A 69 -7.21 16.03 -4.68
C GLY A 69 -8.50 16.09 -5.46
N ASN A 70 -8.85 15.05 -6.18
CA ASN A 70 -10.07 15.04 -7.00
C ASN A 70 -10.98 13.87 -6.65
N GLY A 71 -10.89 13.38 -5.43
CA GLY A 71 -11.66 12.21 -5.01
C GLY A 71 -11.01 10.90 -5.40
N GLU A 72 -9.80 10.95 -5.91
CA GLU A 72 -9.05 9.76 -6.29
C GLU A 72 -7.80 9.65 -5.44
N TYR A 73 -7.16 8.48 -5.48
CA TYR A 73 -6.08 8.17 -4.54
C TYR A 73 -4.96 7.45 -5.24
N GLU A 74 -3.74 7.70 -4.76
CA GLU A 74 -2.54 7.01 -5.23
C GLU A 74 -2.17 5.96 -4.19
N ILE A 75 -1.92 4.72 -4.63
CA ILE A 75 -1.59 3.63 -3.73
C ILE A 75 -0.12 3.74 -3.33
N ILE A 76 0.13 3.74 -2.03
CA ILE A 76 1.49 3.72 -1.49
C ILE A 76 1.89 2.27 -1.22
N SER A 77 0.99 1.51 -0.61
CA SER A 77 1.25 0.12 -0.25
C SER A 77 -0.01 -0.69 -0.53
N GLY A 78 0.17 -1.88 -1.09
CA GLY A 78 -0.93 -2.78 -1.34
C GLY A 78 -1.28 -2.96 -2.81
N HIS A 79 -0.37 -2.65 -3.73
CA HIS A 79 -0.62 -2.82 -5.16
C HIS A 79 -1.05 -4.24 -5.50
N ARG A 80 -0.41 -5.24 -4.89
CA ARG A 80 -0.78 -6.63 -5.12
C ARG A 80 -2.16 -6.95 -4.57
N ARG A 81 -2.50 -6.39 -3.41
CA ARG A 81 -3.83 -6.61 -2.84
C ARG A 81 -4.91 -5.97 -3.69
N LYS A 82 -4.62 -4.79 -4.25
CA LYS A 82 -5.57 -4.16 -5.16
C LYS A 82 -5.82 -5.06 -6.36
N ARG A 83 -4.74 -5.59 -6.96
CA ARG A 83 -4.88 -6.46 -8.11
C ARG A 83 -5.66 -7.73 -7.77
N ALA A 84 -5.38 -8.32 -6.61
CA ALA A 84 -6.11 -9.51 -6.17
C ALA A 84 -7.60 -9.21 -5.98
N CYS A 85 -7.92 -8.03 -5.47
CA CYS A 85 -9.32 -7.63 -5.33
C CYS A 85 -10.00 -7.46 -6.69
N GLU A 86 -9.27 -6.95 -7.68
CA GLU A 86 -9.82 -6.87 -9.02
C GLU A 86 -10.14 -8.25 -9.57
N ILE A 87 -9.24 -9.20 -9.35
CA ILE A 87 -9.44 -10.57 -9.83
C ILE A 87 -10.68 -11.19 -9.18
N THR A 88 -10.93 -10.90 -7.92
CA THR A 88 -12.08 -11.46 -7.22
C THR A 88 -13.37 -10.69 -7.46
N GLY A 89 -13.30 -9.60 -8.21
CA GLY A 89 -14.50 -8.82 -8.52
C GLY A 89 -14.98 -7.89 -7.43
N LYS A 90 -14.15 -7.54 -6.49
CA LYS A 90 -14.54 -6.63 -5.44
C LYS A 90 -14.61 -5.20 -5.96
N GLU A 91 -15.63 -4.47 -5.50
CA GLU A 91 -15.83 -3.09 -5.94
C GLU A 91 -15.17 -2.08 -5.02
N LYS A 92 -15.00 -2.44 -3.76
CA LYS A 92 -14.42 -1.54 -2.77
C LYS A 92 -13.38 -2.26 -1.96
N VAL A 93 -12.41 -1.50 -1.47
CA VAL A 93 -11.36 -2.04 -0.62
C VAL A 93 -11.14 -1.12 0.56
N SER A 94 -10.70 -1.70 1.66
CA SER A 94 -10.37 -0.93 2.86
C SER A 94 -9.00 -0.30 2.68
N ALA A 95 -8.89 0.97 3.05
CA ALA A 95 -7.64 1.70 2.90
C ALA A 95 -7.48 2.72 4.00
N ILE A 96 -6.24 3.00 4.34
CA ILE A 96 -5.89 4.09 5.24
C ILE A 96 -5.42 5.24 4.37
N ILE A 97 -6.02 6.41 4.57
CA ILE A 97 -5.69 7.59 3.80
C ILE A 97 -4.69 8.43 4.59
N LYS A 98 -3.53 8.66 4.00
CA LYS A 98 -2.52 9.49 4.62
C LYS A 98 -2.28 10.70 3.73
N ASP A 99 -2.53 11.88 4.29
CA ASP A 99 -2.45 13.12 3.52
C ASP A 99 -1.01 13.61 3.49
N ILE A 100 -0.24 13.05 2.57
CA ILE A 100 1.17 13.41 2.38
C ILE A 100 1.41 13.61 0.89
N SER A 101 2.52 14.25 0.57
CA SER A 101 2.89 14.47 -0.83
C SER A 101 3.40 13.19 -1.46
N HIS A 102 3.48 13.20 -2.79
CA HIS A 102 4.06 12.07 -3.51
C HIS A 102 5.49 11.81 -3.06
N GLU A 103 6.28 12.88 -2.90
CA GLU A 103 7.68 12.75 -2.49
C GLU A 103 7.80 12.18 -1.08
N GLU A 104 6.93 12.59 -0.18
CA GLU A 104 6.94 12.04 1.16
C GLU A 104 6.54 10.58 1.18
N ALA A 105 5.74 10.17 0.21
CA ALA A 105 5.26 8.79 0.13
C ALA A 105 6.30 7.83 -0.45
N ILE A 106 7.30 8.33 -1.19
CA ILE A 106 8.27 7.47 -1.85
C ILE A 106 8.99 6.54 -0.87
N PRO A 107 9.56 7.03 0.24
CA PRO A 107 10.22 6.12 1.17
C PRO A 107 9.27 5.06 1.74
N LEU A 108 8.02 5.44 1.99
CA LEU A 108 7.05 4.48 2.52
C LEU A 108 6.75 3.39 1.50
N MET A 109 6.58 3.77 0.24
CA MET A 109 6.31 2.82 -0.82
C MET A 109 7.48 1.85 -0.99
N VAL A 110 8.70 2.37 -1.00
CA VAL A 110 9.88 1.54 -1.19
C VAL A 110 10.04 0.57 -0.02
N ASP A 111 9.92 1.07 1.22
CA ASP A 111 10.10 0.21 2.39
C ASP A 111 9.03 -0.88 2.46
N ALA A 112 7.83 -0.58 2.03
CA ALA A 112 6.75 -1.58 2.06
C ALA A 112 7.02 -2.74 1.11
N ASN A 113 7.84 -2.55 0.09
CA ASN A 113 8.12 -3.58 -0.90
C ASN A 113 9.47 -4.26 -0.75
N PHE A 114 10.36 -3.73 0.07
CA PHE A 114 11.70 -4.28 0.20
C PHE A 114 11.72 -5.68 0.82
N GLN A 115 10.68 -6.04 1.54
CA GLN A 115 10.63 -7.34 2.19
C GLN A 115 10.08 -8.44 1.30
N ARG A 116 9.66 -8.11 0.09
CA ARG A 116 9.14 -9.11 -0.83
C ARG A 116 10.28 -9.92 -1.41
N GLU A 117 10.13 -11.23 -1.37
CA GLU A 117 11.18 -12.13 -1.86
C GLU A 117 11.22 -12.21 -3.37
N ASP A 118 10.10 -11.92 -4.02
CA ASP A 118 10.00 -12.03 -5.47
C ASP A 118 10.39 -10.74 -6.20
N THR A 119 10.99 -9.79 -5.48
CA THR A 119 11.44 -8.55 -6.09
C THR A 119 12.75 -8.77 -6.82
N LEU A 120 12.80 -8.31 -8.07
CA LEU A 120 14.01 -8.44 -8.88
C LEU A 120 15.10 -7.49 -8.39
N PRO A 121 16.38 -7.87 -8.54
CA PRO A 121 17.47 -6.97 -8.14
C PRO A 121 17.42 -5.62 -8.84
N SER A 122 17.03 -5.59 -10.13
CA SER A 122 16.91 -4.34 -10.86
C SER A 122 15.80 -3.46 -10.28
N GLU A 123 14.71 -4.09 -9.82
CA GLU A 123 13.63 -3.34 -9.18
C GLU A 123 14.09 -2.74 -7.86
N LYS A 124 14.84 -3.52 -7.08
CA LYS A 124 15.36 -3.04 -5.80
C LYS A 124 16.33 -1.88 -5.99
N ALA A 125 17.19 -1.98 -7.01
CA ALA A 125 18.16 -0.91 -7.27
C ALA A 125 17.45 0.38 -7.66
N LYS A 126 16.43 0.29 -8.51
CA LYS A 126 15.67 1.46 -8.93
C LYS A 126 14.93 2.06 -7.74
N ALA A 127 14.32 1.21 -6.93
CA ALA A 127 13.58 1.68 -5.76
C ALA A 127 14.50 2.36 -4.75
N TYR A 128 15.68 1.79 -4.54
CA TYR A 128 16.65 2.38 -3.63
C TYR A 128 17.05 3.78 -4.10
N LYS A 129 17.29 3.91 -5.41
CA LYS A 129 17.64 5.20 -5.97
C LYS A 129 16.53 6.21 -5.76
N MET A 130 15.28 5.80 -6.00
CA MET A 130 14.12 6.68 -5.78
C MET A 130 14.05 7.13 -4.33
N LYS A 131 14.27 6.20 -3.41
CA LYS A 131 14.21 6.52 -1.99
C LYS A 131 15.29 7.52 -1.61
N MET A 132 16.52 7.30 -2.07
CA MET A 132 17.63 8.17 -1.72
C MET A 132 17.43 9.56 -2.30
N GLU A 133 16.92 9.65 -3.51
CA GLU A 133 16.64 10.94 -4.13
C GLU A 133 15.55 11.69 -3.35
N ALA A 134 14.52 10.97 -2.92
CA ALA A 134 13.45 11.59 -2.14
C ALA A 134 13.95 12.09 -0.79
N LEU A 135 14.83 11.36 -0.15
CA LEU A 135 15.36 11.75 1.15
C LEU A 135 16.37 12.89 1.06
N ALA A 136 16.93 13.12 -0.12
CA ALA A 136 17.90 14.18 -0.31
C ALA A 136 17.25 15.56 -0.39
N HIS A 137 15.94 15.63 -0.51
CA HIS A 137 15.22 16.91 -0.56
C HIS A 137 14.55 17.27 0.78
#